data_03a8bfd2f1b8d5cd09778aff3a21eef6
#
_entry.id   03a8bfd2f1b8d5cd09778aff3a21eef6
#
_cell.length_a   1.000
_cell.length_b   1.000
_cell.length_c   1.000
_cell.angle_alpha   90.00
_cell.angle_beta   90.00
_cell.angle_gamma   90.00
#
_symmetry.space_group_name_H-M   'P 1'
#
loop_
_entity.id
_entity.type
_entity.pdbx_description
1 polymer ?
#
loop_
_entity_poly.entity_id
_entity_poly.type
_entity_poly.pdbx_seq_one_letter_code
_entity_poly.pdbx_strand_id
1 'polypeptide(L)'
;MEYAAQLETSFRIFPGEECHMPKKQFDDLFRATGNYPWMHIVNFGGREGVCRWIHSHWDEYCAEIDRRAKEYPAEWHEELRRLAAVTSFTFDKIHEFGGIAVFSHPFWITAHRLNLPRPVREKMLEEGKFDVIEVPGLWKPFKPDLVDGNDLADAMWHEASIKAGRLLPIAGITDSHEAKAALGGNTTVVFASDGSFDAIASALRSGSSATVVSIPGRVPTFRCRGAERLVAYTQFLLRNFYPTHDEYCRTEGNLMLAQLRGEVTLDEVNAYGRKRLEKLFKKFFG
;
A
#
# COMPACT_ATOMS: atom_id res chain seq x y z
N MET A 1 -18.28 2.65 5.61
CA MET A 1 -17.90 3.80 6.43
C MET A 1 -18.90 4.04 7.58
N GLU A 2 -20.21 4.16 7.33
CA GLU A 2 -21.20 4.46 8.37
C GLU A 2 -21.22 3.47 9.54
N TYR A 3 -21.13 2.15 9.26
CA TYR A 3 -21.06 1.14 10.32
C TYR A 3 -19.80 1.27 11.19
N ALA A 4 -18.64 1.45 10.55
CA ALA A 4 -17.36 1.59 11.27
C ALA A 4 -17.33 2.83 12.18
N ALA A 5 -18.06 3.90 11.83
CA ALA A 5 -18.16 5.10 12.66
C ALA A 5 -18.96 4.90 13.96
N GLN A 6 -19.77 3.84 14.03
CA GLN A 6 -20.57 3.48 15.22
C GLN A 6 -19.81 2.58 16.20
N LEU A 7 -18.66 2.03 15.78
CA LEU A 7 -17.84 1.14 16.59
C LEU A 7 -16.92 1.92 17.51
N GLU A 8 -17.00 1.65 18.82
CA GLU A 8 -16.09 2.19 19.82
C GLU A 8 -14.84 1.28 20.00
N THR A 9 -14.14 1.04 18.89
CA THR A 9 -12.95 0.18 18.88
C THR A 9 -11.70 0.99 18.51
N SER A 10 -10.52 0.40 18.69
CA SER A 10 -9.28 0.98 18.19
C SER A 10 -9.12 0.82 16.67
N PHE A 11 -10.02 0.06 16.02
CA PHE A 11 -10.02 -0.14 14.58
C PHE A 11 -10.37 1.17 13.85
N ARG A 12 -9.59 1.49 12.81
CA ARG A 12 -9.79 2.67 11.97
C ARG A 12 -9.82 2.26 10.50
N ILE A 13 -10.71 2.89 9.74
CA ILE A 13 -10.76 2.74 8.29
C ILE A 13 -10.45 4.11 7.69
N PHE A 14 -9.41 4.16 6.87
CA PHE A 14 -9.06 5.34 6.09
C PHE A 14 -9.49 5.14 4.64
N PRO A 15 -9.93 6.21 3.95
CA PRO A 15 -10.22 6.11 2.53
C PRO A 15 -8.94 5.76 1.76
N GLY A 16 -9.11 5.09 0.63
CA GLY A 16 -8.01 4.76 -0.25
C GLY A 16 -8.51 4.48 -1.67
N GLU A 17 -7.61 4.61 -2.62
CA GLU A 17 -7.85 4.35 -4.02
C GLU A 17 -6.58 3.77 -4.63
N GLU A 18 -6.70 2.72 -5.41
CA GLU A 18 -5.62 2.32 -6.30
C GLU A 18 -5.80 3.05 -7.63
N CYS A 19 -4.89 3.97 -7.90
CA CYS A 19 -4.88 4.77 -9.11
C CYS A 19 -4.34 3.96 -10.27
N HIS A 20 -5.14 3.82 -11.32
CA HIS A 20 -4.77 3.19 -12.58
C HIS A 20 -4.62 4.24 -13.67
N MET A 21 -3.76 3.95 -14.64
CA MET A 21 -3.68 4.78 -15.82
C MET A 21 -4.96 4.71 -16.65
N PRO A 22 -5.42 5.85 -17.19
CA PRO A 22 -6.52 5.86 -18.15
C PRO A 22 -6.15 5.06 -19.41
N LYS A 23 -6.80 3.92 -19.62
CA LYS A 23 -6.54 3.02 -20.77
C LYS A 23 -6.52 3.76 -22.09
N LYS A 24 -7.45 4.69 -22.30
CA LYS A 24 -7.61 5.47 -23.51
C LYS A 24 -6.33 6.19 -23.98
N GLN A 25 -5.41 6.54 -23.08
CA GLN A 25 -4.15 7.21 -23.42
C GLN A 25 -3.10 6.27 -24.00
N PHE A 26 -3.27 4.96 -23.83
CA PHE A 26 -2.29 3.93 -24.20
C PHE A 26 -2.85 2.86 -25.13
N ASP A 27 -3.99 3.16 -25.79
CA ASP A 27 -4.64 2.22 -26.72
C ASP A 27 -3.73 1.83 -27.88
N ASP A 28 -2.93 2.76 -28.40
CA ASP A 28 -2.00 2.48 -29.51
C ASP A 28 -0.85 1.59 -29.05
N LEU A 29 -0.32 1.80 -27.86
CA LEU A 29 0.70 0.93 -27.27
C LEU A 29 0.14 -0.47 -27.04
N PHE A 30 -1.08 -0.58 -26.52
CA PHE A 30 -1.74 -1.87 -26.34
C PHE A 30 -1.95 -2.59 -27.68
N ARG A 31 -2.40 -1.89 -28.71
CA ARG A 31 -2.55 -2.45 -30.07
C ARG A 31 -1.22 -2.95 -30.63
N ALA A 32 -0.13 -2.22 -30.39
CA ALA A 32 1.20 -2.57 -30.88
C ALA A 32 1.85 -3.72 -30.09
N THR A 33 1.62 -3.81 -28.79
CA THR A 33 2.35 -4.72 -27.89
C THR A 33 1.51 -5.84 -27.29
N GLY A 34 0.18 -5.74 -27.37
CA GLY A 34 -0.76 -6.62 -26.68
C GLY A 34 -0.75 -6.47 -25.15
N ASN A 35 -0.08 -5.45 -24.65
CA ASN A 35 0.06 -5.22 -23.21
C ASN A 35 -0.04 -3.73 -22.88
N TYR A 36 -0.90 -3.39 -21.90
CA TYR A 36 -0.91 -2.05 -21.33
C TYR A 36 0.30 -1.89 -20.39
N PRO A 37 1.01 -0.76 -20.45
CA PRO A 37 1.93 -0.41 -19.40
C PRO A 37 1.08 -0.09 -18.15
N TRP A 38 1.18 -0.93 -17.14
CA TRP A 38 0.44 -0.73 -15.91
C TRP A 38 1.33 0.00 -14.90
N MET A 39 0.80 1.07 -14.37
CA MET A 39 1.32 1.75 -13.21
C MET A 39 0.20 1.74 -12.18
N HIS A 40 0.49 1.22 -11.01
CA HIS A 40 -0.41 1.28 -9.87
C HIS A 40 0.21 2.15 -8.79
N ILE A 41 -0.57 3.09 -8.28
CA ILE A 41 -0.19 3.93 -7.15
C ILE A 41 -1.37 3.96 -6.20
N VAL A 42 -1.13 3.62 -4.94
CA VAL A 42 -2.19 3.73 -3.93
C VAL A 42 -2.19 5.14 -3.36
N ASN A 43 -3.35 5.79 -3.44
CA ASN A 43 -3.70 6.99 -2.70
C ASN A 43 -4.27 6.56 -1.35
N PHE A 44 -3.46 6.59 -0.30
CA PHE A 44 -3.90 6.23 1.04
C PHE A 44 -4.28 7.48 1.84
N GLY A 45 -5.51 7.57 2.27
CA GLY A 45 -6.04 8.63 3.12
C GLY A 45 -6.30 9.97 2.43
N GLY A 46 -6.18 10.04 1.11
CA GLY A 46 -6.50 11.26 0.35
C GLY A 46 -7.97 11.65 0.49
N ARG A 47 -8.23 12.95 0.59
CA ARG A 47 -9.59 13.51 0.72
C ARG A 47 -10.42 13.36 -0.55
N GLU A 48 -9.77 13.16 -1.69
CA GLU A 48 -10.38 13.04 -3.00
C GLU A 48 -9.72 11.92 -3.82
N GLY A 49 -10.49 11.29 -4.71
CA GLY A 49 -9.99 10.25 -5.60
C GLY A 49 -9.35 10.85 -6.85
N VAL A 50 -8.12 10.44 -7.16
CA VAL A 50 -7.37 10.90 -8.33
C VAL A 50 -8.03 10.46 -9.62
N CYS A 51 -8.48 9.20 -9.71
CA CYS A 51 -9.17 8.69 -10.91
C CYS A 51 -10.48 9.42 -11.16
N ARG A 52 -11.20 9.75 -10.09
CA ARG A 52 -12.43 10.55 -10.20
C ARG A 52 -12.13 11.97 -10.69
N TRP A 53 -11.09 12.60 -10.14
CA TRP A 53 -10.67 13.93 -10.58
C TRP A 53 -10.27 13.92 -12.06
N ILE A 54 -9.43 12.98 -12.49
CA ILE A 54 -9.03 12.80 -13.89
C ILE A 54 -10.26 12.68 -14.80
N HIS A 55 -11.25 11.90 -14.39
CA HIS A 55 -12.44 11.69 -15.19
C HIS A 55 -13.26 13.00 -15.38
N SER A 56 -13.35 13.82 -14.35
CA SER A 56 -14.07 15.09 -14.37
C SER A 56 -13.29 16.27 -14.98
N HIS A 57 -11.95 16.16 -15.11
CA HIS A 57 -11.05 17.20 -15.62
C HIS A 57 -10.17 16.68 -16.76
N TRP A 58 -10.79 15.89 -17.66
CA TRP A 58 -10.05 15.14 -18.67
C TRP A 58 -9.17 16.02 -19.57
N ASP A 59 -9.66 17.14 -20.05
CA ASP A 59 -8.92 18.01 -20.96
C ASP A 59 -7.75 18.70 -20.24
N GLU A 60 -7.97 19.15 -19.01
CA GLU A 60 -6.93 19.72 -18.16
C GLU A 60 -5.83 18.67 -17.86
N TYR A 61 -6.25 17.47 -17.50
CA TYR A 61 -5.34 16.35 -17.28
C TYR A 61 -4.51 16.06 -18.54
N CYS A 62 -5.12 15.93 -19.71
CA CYS A 62 -4.40 15.66 -20.96
C CYS A 62 -3.37 16.75 -21.26
N ALA A 63 -3.75 18.03 -21.15
CA ALA A 63 -2.84 19.15 -21.37
C ALA A 63 -1.63 19.14 -20.42
N GLU A 64 -1.88 18.81 -19.15
CA GLU A 64 -0.79 18.72 -18.16
C GLU A 64 0.14 17.53 -18.42
N ILE A 65 -0.41 16.37 -18.84
CA ILE A 65 0.43 15.22 -19.21
C ILE A 65 1.27 15.54 -20.44
N ASP A 66 0.71 16.20 -21.46
CA ASP A 66 1.45 16.60 -22.66
C ASP A 66 2.56 17.62 -22.34
N ARG A 67 2.34 18.50 -21.38
CA ARG A 67 3.33 19.42 -20.88
C ARG A 67 4.46 18.69 -20.15
N ARG A 68 4.13 17.83 -19.16
CA ARG A 68 5.10 17.06 -18.36
C ARG A 68 5.90 16.08 -19.21
N ALA A 69 5.30 15.46 -20.21
CA ALA A 69 6.01 14.53 -21.09
C ALA A 69 7.21 15.15 -21.81
N LYS A 70 7.22 16.46 -22.01
CA LYS A 70 8.33 17.22 -22.61
C LYS A 70 9.52 17.42 -21.66
N GLU A 71 9.32 17.22 -20.37
CA GLU A 71 10.37 17.33 -19.34
C GLU A 71 11.23 16.05 -19.24
N TYR A 72 10.75 14.94 -19.83
CA TYR A 72 11.47 13.66 -19.84
C TYR A 72 12.40 13.56 -21.05
N PRO A 73 13.45 12.70 -21.00
CA PRO A 73 14.48 12.63 -22.02
C PRO A 73 13.92 12.51 -23.43
N ALA A 74 14.39 13.37 -24.34
CA ALA A 74 13.87 13.45 -25.70
C ALA A 74 14.14 12.17 -26.52
N GLU A 75 15.17 11.40 -26.16
CA GLU A 75 15.52 10.11 -26.73
C GLU A 75 14.57 8.98 -26.31
N TRP A 76 13.76 9.19 -25.30
CA TRP A 76 12.74 8.23 -24.92
C TRP A 76 11.60 8.25 -25.93
N HIS A 77 11.08 7.08 -26.23
CA HIS A 77 9.85 6.95 -27.00
C HIS A 77 8.73 7.77 -26.33
N GLU A 78 7.86 8.39 -27.11
CA GLU A 78 6.80 9.27 -26.61
C GLU A 78 5.97 8.62 -25.50
N GLU A 79 5.63 7.34 -25.67
CA GLU A 79 4.84 6.59 -24.70
C GLU A 79 5.54 6.43 -23.34
N LEU A 80 6.87 6.27 -23.31
CA LEU A 80 7.64 6.23 -22.06
C LEU A 80 7.61 7.58 -21.37
N ARG A 81 7.74 8.67 -22.12
CA ARG A 81 7.64 10.04 -21.57
C ARG A 81 6.26 10.30 -21.02
N ARG A 82 5.20 9.90 -21.72
CA ARG A 82 3.82 10.04 -21.25
C ARG A 82 3.56 9.19 -20.01
N LEU A 83 4.06 7.95 -19.97
CA LEU A 83 3.94 7.07 -18.82
C LEU A 83 4.62 7.67 -17.58
N ALA A 84 5.83 8.21 -17.73
CA ALA A 84 6.53 8.89 -16.65
C ALA A 84 5.77 10.14 -16.19
N ALA A 85 5.24 10.94 -17.13
CA ALA A 85 4.42 12.10 -16.83
C ALA A 85 3.16 11.76 -16.02
N VAL A 86 2.45 10.70 -16.43
CA VAL A 86 1.25 10.22 -15.71
C VAL A 86 1.61 9.74 -14.31
N THR A 87 2.70 8.98 -14.17
CA THR A 87 3.16 8.48 -12.86
C THR A 87 3.50 9.63 -11.92
N SER A 88 4.30 10.58 -12.39
CA SER A 88 4.69 11.78 -11.64
C SER A 88 3.49 12.66 -11.29
N PHE A 89 2.58 12.87 -12.24
CA PHE A 89 1.32 13.60 -12.00
C PHE A 89 0.49 12.96 -10.89
N THR A 90 0.36 11.63 -10.92
CA THR A 90 -0.44 10.90 -9.94
C THR A 90 0.11 11.09 -8.52
N PHE A 91 1.43 11.05 -8.32
CA PHE A 91 2.05 11.35 -7.02
C PHE A 91 1.71 12.77 -6.56
N ASP A 92 1.92 13.77 -7.42
CA ASP A 92 1.64 15.17 -7.09
C ASP A 92 0.15 15.39 -6.74
N LYS A 93 -0.76 14.74 -7.47
CA LYS A 93 -2.20 14.86 -7.24
C LYS A 93 -2.63 14.18 -5.92
N ILE A 94 -2.03 13.05 -5.56
CA ILE A 94 -2.25 12.41 -4.26
C ILE A 94 -1.84 13.36 -3.12
N HIS A 95 -0.69 14.01 -3.25
CA HIS A 95 -0.21 14.98 -2.25
C HIS A 95 -1.12 16.20 -2.17
N GLU A 96 -1.60 16.73 -3.30
CA GLU A 96 -2.58 17.82 -3.34
C GLU A 96 -3.85 17.46 -2.56
N PHE A 97 -4.28 16.20 -2.65
CA PHE A 97 -5.44 15.70 -1.90
C PHE A 97 -5.12 15.29 -0.46
N GLY A 98 -3.87 15.48 -0.03
CA GLY A 98 -3.42 15.21 1.33
C GLY A 98 -3.18 13.73 1.65
N GLY A 99 -3.15 12.87 0.63
CA GLY A 99 -2.88 11.44 0.76
C GLY A 99 -1.41 11.09 0.90
N ILE A 100 -1.16 9.82 1.17
CA ILE A 100 0.14 9.16 1.07
C ILE A 100 0.22 8.46 -0.28
N ALA A 101 1.25 8.79 -1.05
CA ALA A 101 1.51 8.17 -2.34
C ALA A 101 2.35 6.89 -2.15
N VAL A 102 1.72 5.74 -2.37
CA VAL A 102 2.40 4.45 -2.30
C VAL A 102 2.75 3.97 -3.70
N PHE A 103 4.04 3.80 -3.97
CA PHE A 103 4.52 3.24 -5.22
C PHE A 103 4.33 1.72 -5.19
N SER A 104 3.22 1.26 -5.77
CA SER A 104 2.73 -0.12 -5.61
C SER A 104 3.36 -1.05 -6.64
N HIS A 105 3.66 -2.25 -6.21
CA HIS A 105 4.17 -3.42 -6.97
C HIS A 105 4.88 -3.06 -8.28
N PRO A 106 5.98 -2.27 -8.23
CA PRO A 106 6.66 -1.72 -9.42
C PRO A 106 7.26 -2.79 -10.33
N PHE A 107 7.25 -4.05 -9.90
CA PHE A 107 7.71 -5.22 -10.65
C PHE A 107 6.57 -6.19 -11.00
N TRP A 108 5.34 -5.72 -11.04
CA TRP A 108 4.24 -6.57 -11.46
C TRP A 108 4.43 -7.06 -12.90
N ILE A 109 4.19 -8.37 -13.10
CA ILE A 109 4.39 -9.06 -14.36
C ILE A 109 3.05 -9.55 -14.89
N THR A 110 2.69 -9.15 -16.11
CA THR A 110 1.60 -9.74 -16.89
C THR A 110 2.10 -10.20 -18.25
N ALA A 111 1.56 -11.28 -18.75
CA ALA A 111 1.95 -11.83 -20.06
C ALA A 111 3.48 -11.97 -20.22
N HIS A 112 4.18 -12.41 -19.17
CA HIS A 112 5.64 -12.59 -19.11
C HIS A 112 6.45 -11.28 -19.29
N ARG A 113 5.86 -10.11 -19.06
CA ARG A 113 6.53 -8.81 -19.17
C ARG A 113 6.30 -7.97 -17.93
N LEU A 114 7.30 -7.18 -17.57
CA LEU A 114 7.16 -6.14 -16.54
C LEU A 114 6.23 -5.04 -17.05
N ASN A 115 5.22 -4.72 -16.26
CA ASN A 115 4.22 -3.72 -16.62
C ASN A 115 4.77 -2.29 -16.60
N LEU A 116 5.62 -1.98 -15.60
CA LEU A 116 6.30 -0.68 -15.54
C LEU A 116 7.69 -0.80 -16.16
N PRO A 117 7.95 -0.15 -17.31
CA PRO A 117 9.25 -0.18 -17.96
C PRO A 117 10.38 0.34 -17.07
N ARG A 118 11.55 -0.29 -17.17
CA ARG A 118 12.72 0.03 -16.36
C ARG A 118 13.09 1.52 -16.36
N PRO A 119 13.17 2.22 -17.53
CA PRO A 119 13.53 3.64 -17.53
C PRO A 119 12.59 4.50 -16.72
N VAL A 120 11.28 4.23 -16.80
CA VAL A 120 10.26 4.98 -16.03
C VAL A 120 10.41 4.69 -14.55
N ARG A 121 10.56 3.42 -14.16
CA ARG A 121 10.74 3.02 -12.75
C ARG A 121 11.98 3.68 -12.13
N GLU A 122 13.13 3.63 -12.82
CA GLU A 122 14.36 4.26 -12.36
C GLU A 122 14.20 5.78 -12.23
N LYS A 123 13.49 6.41 -13.18
CA LYS A 123 13.21 7.84 -13.14
C LYS A 123 12.31 8.23 -11.96
N MET A 124 11.29 7.43 -11.66
CA MET A 124 10.43 7.67 -10.48
C MET A 124 11.19 7.54 -9.17
N LEU A 125 12.13 6.60 -9.08
CA LEU A 125 13.02 6.47 -7.92
C LEU A 125 13.96 7.68 -7.77
N GLU A 126 14.48 8.21 -8.88
CA GLU A 126 15.31 9.42 -8.91
C GLU A 126 14.51 10.66 -8.47
N GLU A 127 13.31 10.84 -8.98
CA GLU A 127 12.44 11.97 -8.62
C GLU A 127 11.98 11.90 -7.15
N GLY A 128 11.81 10.70 -6.61
CA GLY A 128 11.50 10.49 -5.20
C GLY A 128 10.19 11.11 -4.73
N LYS A 129 9.20 11.23 -5.61
CA LYS A 129 7.91 11.87 -5.31
C LYS A 129 6.93 10.98 -4.54
N PHE A 130 7.18 9.68 -4.48
CA PHE A 130 6.39 8.78 -3.65
C PHE A 130 6.75 8.94 -2.17
N ASP A 131 5.81 8.67 -1.28
CA ASP A 131 6.04 8.66 0.17
C ASP A 131 6.62 7.33 0.63
N VAL A 132 6.10 6.22 0.13
CA VAL A 132 6.53 4.85 0.47
C VAL A 132 6.57 3.95 -0.76
N ILE A 133 7.43 2.93 -0.72
CA ILE A 133 7.49 1.86 -1.72
C ILE A 133 6.81 0.62 -1.16
N GLU A 134 6.02 -0.06 -1.96
CA GLU A 134 5.50 -1.38 -1.61
C GLU A 134 6.62 -2.41 -1.65
N VAL A 135 6.94 -2.96 -0.47
CA VAL A 135 7.95 -4.01 -0.31
C VAL A 135 7.58 -4.89 0.88
N PRO A 136 7.38 -6.14 0.69
CA PRO A 136 6.98 -6.87 -0.50
C PRO A 136 5.46 -6.84 -0.69
N GLY A 137 5.02 -7.07 -1.92
CA GLY A 137 3.65 -7.44 -2.18
C GLY A 137 3.56 -8.96 -2.35
N LEU A 138 2.80 -9.67 -1.54
CA LEU A 138 2.51 -11.08 -1.76
C LEU A 138 1.15 -11.20 -2.42
N TRP A 139 1.18 -11.31 -3.71
CA TRP A 139 -0.04 -11.31 -4.46
C TRP A 139 -0.70 -12.69 -4.61
N LYS A 140 0.06 -13.79 -4.52
CA LYS A 140 -0.49 -15.17 -4.61
C LYS A 140 0.39 -16.17 -3.90
N PRO A 141 -0.15 -17.33 -3.51
CA PRO A 141 0.67 -18.42 -3.04
C PRO A 141 1.74 -18.74 -4.08
N PHE A 142 2.94 -18.91 -3.61
CA PHE A 142 4.13 -19.23 -4.37
C PHE A 142 3.83 -20.26 -5.48
N LYS A 143 4.05 -19.86 -6.72
CA LYS A 143 4.09 -20.77 -7.86
C LYS A 143 5.55 -20.93 -8.25
N PRO A 144 6.11 -22.16 -8.19
CA PRO A 144 7.56 -22.40 -8.40
C PRO A 144 8.09 -21.93 -9.76
N ASP A 145 7.22 -21.77 -10.74
CA ASP A 145 7.56 -21.51 -12.14
C ASP A 145 7.49 -20.01 -12.49
N LEU A 146 7.14 -19.14 -11.57
CA LEU A 146 7.01 -17.71 -11.83
C LEU A 146 8.12 -16.93 -11.14
N VAL A 147 8.74 -16.02 -11.89
CA VAL A 147 9.61 -14.99 -11.31
C VAL A 147 8.79 -14.19 -10.30
N ASP A 148 9.25 -14.15 -9.06
CA ASP A 148 8.60 -13.37 -8.02
C ASP A 148 9.04 -11.90 -8.12
N GLY A 149 8.11 -11.04 -8.53
CA GLY A 149 8.34 -9.60 -8.58
C GLY A 149 8.66 -8.98 -7.22
N ASN A 150 8.37 -9.67 -6.11
CA ASN A 150 8.67 -9.21 -4.78
C ASN A 150 10.17 -9.26 -4.46
N ASP A 151 10.88 -10.28 -4.95
CA ASP A 151 12.33 -10.35 -4.79
C ASP A 151 13.02 -9.21 -5.55
N LEU A 152 12.49 -8.85 -6.74
CA LEU A 152 12.95 -7.69 -7.50
C LEU A 152 12.64 -6.38 -6.78
N ALA A 153 11.48 -6.26 -6.14
CA ALA A 153 11.13 -5.08 -5.36
C ALA A 153 12.03 -4.91 -4.12
N ASP A 154 12.37 -6.01 -3.44
CA ASP A 154 13.36 -6.03 -2.36
C ASP A 154 14.73 -5.53 -2.82
N ALA A 155 15.24 -6.08 -3.91
CA ALA A 155 16.53 -5.69 -4.48
C ALA A 155 16.54 -4.21 -4.88
N MET A 156 15.49 -3.75 -5.56
CA MET A 156 15.33 -2.35 -5.94
C MET A 156 15.32 -1.41 -4.71
N TRP A 157 14.55 -1.77 -3.68
CA TRP A 157 14.50 -0.97 -2.46
C TRP A 157 15.88 -0.83 -1.79
N HIS A 158 16.63 -1.94 -1.72
CA HIS A 158 17.99 -1.93 -1.18
C HIS A 158 18.91 -1.02 -2.02
N GLU A 159 18.94 -1.19 -3.34
CA GLU A 159 19.76 -0.36 -4.22
C GLU A 159 19.37 1.13 -4.15
N ALA A 160 18.08 1.43 -4.18
CA ALA A 160 17.60 2.81 -4.08
C ALA A 160 17.91 3.43 -2.72
N SER A 161 17.81 2.65 -1.63
CA SER A 161 18.17 3.09 -0.28
C SER A 161 19.66 3.38 -0.15
N ILE A 162 20.53 2.53 -0.73
CA ILE A 162 21.98 2.76 -0.77
C ILE A 162 22.28 4.06 -1.53
N LYS A 163 21.70 4.26 -2.70
CA LYS A 163 21.86 5.49 -3.51
C LYS A 163 21.41 6.74 -2.76
N ALA A 164 20.30 6.63 -2.02
CA ALA A 164 19.76 7.74 -1.22
C ALA A 164 20.53 8.01 0.09
N GLY A 165 21.46 7.12 0.49
CA GLY A 165 22.18 7.21 1.75
C GLY A 165 21.30 7.03 2.99
N ARG A 166 20.08 6.52 2.82
CA ARG A 166 19.11 6.23 3.89
C ARG A 166 18.15 5.12 3.47
N LEU A 167 17.59 4.41 4.41
CA LEU A 167 16.48 3.49 4.10
C LEU A 167 15.27 4.29 3.59
N LEU A 168 14.78 3.92 2.42
CA LEU A 168 13.55 4.49 1.90
C LEU A 168 12.33 3.92 2.66
N PRO A 169 11.29 4.73 2.90
CA PRO A 169 10.08 4.27 3.56
C PRO A 169 9.39 3.15 2.77
N ILE A 170 8.86 2.16 3.49
CA ILE A 170 8.20 0.99 2.89
C ILE A 170 6.84 0.72 3.52
N ALA A 171 5.97 0.10 2.73
CA ALA A 171 4.70 -0.46 3.18
C ALA A 171 4.49 -1.86 2.57
N GLY A 172 3.94 -2.79 3.34
CA GLY A 172 3.44 -4.06 2.86
C GLY A 172 1.93 -3.95 2.62
N ILE A 173 1.49 -4.27 1.40
CA ILE A 173 0.10 -4.16 0.97
C ILE A 173 -0.38 -5.54 0.54
N THR A 174 -1.66 -5.82 0.74
CA THR A 174 -2.22 -7.15 0.41
C THR A 174 -2.61 -7.28 -1.05
N ASP A 175 -2.90 -6.17 -1.73
CA ASP A 175 -3.51 -6.15 -3.07
C ASP A 175 -4.73 -7.11 -3.14
N SER A 176 -5.56 -7.05 -2.08
CA SER A 176 -6.64 -8.02 -1.89
C SER A 176 -7.84 -7.70 -2.76
N HIS A 177 -8.18 -8.63 -3.65
CA HIS A 177 -9.38 -8.59 -4.47
C HIS A 177 -10.54 -9.39 -3.86
N GLU A 178 -10.31 -10.07 -2.74
CA GLU A 178 -11.29 -10.89 -2.04
C GLU A 178 -11.21 -10.70 -0.53
N ALA A 179 -12.35 -10.47 0.12
CA ALA A 179 -12.40 -10.19 1.56
C ALA A 179 -11.87 -11.32 2.47
N LYS A 180 -11.78 -12.54 1.98
CA LYS A 180 -11.42 -13.71 2.81
C LYS A 180 -10.03 -14.28 2.55
N ALA A 181 -9.44 -14.07 1.38
CA ALA A 181 -8.29 -14.85 0.93
C ALA A 181 -6.93 -14.18 1.18
N ALA A 182 -6.86 -12.88 1.30
CA ALA A 182 -5.59 -12.14 1.32
C ALA A 182 -5.39 -11.25 2.56
N LEU A 183 -6.43 -11.04 3.37
CA LEU A 183 -6.30 -10.27 4.60
C LEU A 183 -5.31 -10.93 5.56
N GLY A 184 -4.29 -10.16 5.99
CA GLY A 184 -3.26 -10.63 6.90
C GLY A 184 -2.06 -11.31 6.24
N GLY A 185 -2.04 -11.50 4.91
CA GLY A 185 -0.89 -12.04 4.19
C GLY A 185 0.30 -11.08 4.23
N ASN A 186 0.03 -9.81 3.96
CA ASN A 186 0.98 -8.71 4.10
C ASN A 186 0.40 -7.64 5.02
N THR A 187 1.23 -7.13 5.90
CA THR A 187 0.85 -6.05 6.82
C THR A 187 1.99 -5.06 6.97
N THR A 188 1.63 -3.83 7.31
CA THR A 188 2.59 -2.81 7.71
C THR A 188 2.41 -2.53 9.20
N VAL A 189 3.46 -2.71 9.98
CA VAL A 189 3.51 -2.24 11.37
C VAL A 189 4.04 -0.83 11.35
N VAL A 190 3.19 0.13 11.73
CA VAL A 190 3.51 1.57 11.73
C VAL A 190 3.71 2.02 13.17
N PHE A 191 4.84 2.64 13.44
CA PHE A 191 5.19 3.18 14.76
C PHE A 191 4.83 4.67 14.80
N ALA A 192 3.56 4.94 15.04
CA ALA A 192 2.99 6.29 15.11
C ALA A 192 2.73 6.71 16.56
N SER A 193 2.63 8.01 16.82
CA SER A 193 2.34 8.55 18.15
C SER A 193 0.92 8.21 18.62
N ASP A 194 0.00 8.09 17.67
CA ASP A 194 -1.41 7.76 17.90
C ASP A 194 -2.05 7.16 16.63
N GLY A 195 -3.34 6.83 16.70
CA GLY A 195 -4.10 6.25 15.58
C GLY A 195 -4.71 7.26 14.59
N SER A 196 -4.32 8.53 14.62
CA SER A 196 -4.78 9.52 13.65
C SER A 196 -4.11 9.31 12.29
N PHE A 197 -4.79 9.75 11.22
CA PHE A 197 -4.18 9.70 9.89
C PHE A 197 -2.87 10.48 9.82
N ASP A 198 -2.82 11.66 10.41
CA ASP A 198 -1.63 12.53 10.38
C ASP A 198 -0.42 11.89 11.07
N ALA A 199 -0.63 11.24 12.23
CA ALA A 199 0.42 10.52 12.92
C ALA A 199 0.91 9.31 12.11
N ILE A 200 0.00 8.54 11.52
CA ILE A 200 0.32 7.40 10.65
C ILE A 200 1.07 7.87 9.40
N ALA A 201 0.59 8.94 8.76
CA ALA A 201 1.21 9.52 7.57
C ALA A 201 2.63 10.01 7.86
N SER A 202 2.82 10.71 8.97
CA SER A 202 4.13 11.18 9.42
C SER A 202 5.09 10.02 9.68
N ALA A 203 4.62 8.97 10.36
CA ALA A 203 5.41 7.78 10.63
C ALA A 203 5.81 7.05 9.34
N LEU A 204 4.89 6.88 8.40
CA LEU A 204 5.18 6.28 7.09
C LEU A 204 6.24 7.07 6.33
N ARG A 205 6.07 8.40 6.19
CA ARG A 205 7.03 9.27 5.49
C ARG A 205 8.42 9.28 6.13
N SER A 206 8.48 9.17 7.45
CA SER A 206 9.76 9.09 8.18
C SER A 206 10.43 7.72 8.14
N GLY A 207 9.81 6.71 7.52
CA GLY A 207 10.29 5.32 7.54
C GLY A 207 10.13 4.63 8.89
N SER A 208 9.25 5.15 9.77
CA SER A 208 8.91 4.53 11.05
C SER A 208 7.92 3.38 10.85
N SER A 209 8.24 2.47 9.95
CA SER A 209 7.42 1.30 9.60
C SER A 209 8.29 0.06 9.38
N ALA A 210 7.68 -1.09 9.56
CA ALA A 210 8.21 -2.38 9.17
C ALA A 210 7.13 -3.18 8.46
N THR A 211 7.48 -3.86 7.38
CA THR A 211 6.57 -4.74 6.67
C THR A 211 6.68 -6.16 7.18
N VAL A 212 5.56 -6.86 7.22
CA VAL A 212 5.46 -8.25 7.67
C VAL A 212 4.76 -9.05 6.59
N VAL A 213 5.42 -10.10 6.15
CA VAL A 213 4.86 -11.10 5.24
C VAL A 213 4.60 -12.37 6.04
N SER A 214 3.36 -12.85 6.00
CA SER A 214 3.02 -14.17 6.52
C SER A 214 3.13 -15.19 5.39
N ILE A 215 4.07 -16.12 5.54
CA ILE A 215 4.24 -17.21 4.59
C ILE A 215 3.47 -18.41 5.11
N PRO A 216 2.39 -18.83 4.43
CA PRO A 216 1.60 -19.97 4.85
C PRO A 216 2.41 -21.26 4.73
N GLY A 217 2.21 -22.18 5.68
CA GLY A 217 2.87 -23.48 5.69
C GLY A 217 2.43 -24.29 6.89
N ARG A 218 3.03 -25.49 7.08
CA ARG A 218 2.77 -26.34 8.26
C ARG A 218 3.07 -25.62 9.57
N VAL A 219 4.09 -24.74 9.52
CA VAL A 219 4.41 -23.77 10.56
C VAL A 219 4.46 -22.40 9.87
N PRO A 220 3.54 -21.48 10.14
CA PRO A 220 3.57 -20.16 9.53
C PRO A 220 4.85 -19.45 9.93
N THR A 221 5.53 -18.89 8.94
CA THR A 221 6.72 -18.07 9.14
C THR A 221 6.44 -16.62 8.76
N PHE A 222 7.05 -15.69 9.49
CA PHE A 222 6.96 -14.27 9.21
C PHE A 222 8.31 -13.77 8.71
N ARG A 223 8.28 -12.96 7.67
CA ARG A 223 9.45 -12.19 7.22
C ARG A 223 9.17 -10.71 7.43
N CYS A 224 10.09 -10.02 8.10
CA CYS A 224 9.98 -8.60 8.36
C CYS A 224 11.06 -7.85 7.57
N ARG A 225 10.71 -6.64 7.11
CA ARG A 225 11.64 -5.71 6.45
C ARG A 225 11.49 -4.31 7.04
N GLY A 226 12.56 -3.54 7.00
CA GLY A 226 12.61 -2.19 7.57
C GLY A 226 13.95 -1.92 8.26
N ALA A 227 14.02 -0.85 9.03
CA ALA A 227 15.17 -0.57 9.87
C ALA A 227 15.36 -1.66 10.94
N GLU A 228 16.60 -2.06 11.23
CA GLU A 228 16.92 -3.15 12.15
C GLU A 228 16.15 -3.08 13.47
N ARG A 229 16.18 -1.93 14.13
CA ARG A 229 15.48 -1.71 15.41
C ARG A 229 13.98 -1.94 15.31
N LEU A 230 13.36 -1.47 14.23
CA LEU A 230 11.92 -1.61 14.00
C LEU A 230 11.56 -3.06 13.67
N VAL A 231 12.39 -3.75 12.89
CA VAL A 231 12.23 -5.17 12.59
C VAL A 231 12.34 -5.99 13.88
N ALA A 232 13.36 -5.74 14.72
CA ALA A 232 13.53 -6.44 15.99
C ALA A 232 12.30 -6.25 16.91
N TYR A 233 11.80 -5.02 17.01
CA TYR A 233 10.62 -4.75 17.82
C TYR A 233 9.34 -5.33 17.21
N THR A 234 9.19 -5.29 15.90
CA THR A 234 8.09 -5.97 15.20
C THR A 234 8.08 -7.47 15.48
N GLN A 235 9.24 -8.14 15.44
CA GLN A 235 9.35 -9.55 15.78
C GLN A 235 8.98 -9.83 17.24
N PHE A 236 9.35 -8.93 18.15
CA PHE A 236 8.91 -9.01 19.55
C PHE A 236 7.38 -8.92 19.66
N LEU A 237 6.73 -7.97 18.95
CA LEU A 237 5.29 -7.82 18.92
C LEU A 237 4.58 -9.05 18.32
N LEU A 238 5.12 -9.60 17.22
CA LEU A 238 4.58 -10.80 16.59
C LEU A 238 4.54 -12.01 17.52
N ARG A 239 5.50 -12.10 18.45
CA ARG A 239 5.60 -13.21 19.41
C ARG A 239 4.78 -12.99 20.67
N ASN A 240 4.65 -11.75 21.13
CA ASN A 240 4.17 -11.46 22.48
C ASN A 240 2.85 -10.68 22.51
N PHE A 241 2.61 -9.79 21.55
CA PHE A 241 1.43 -8.93 21.49
C PHE A 241 0.36 -9.49 20.55
N TYR A 242 0.71 -9.70 19.27
CA TYR A 242 -0.26 -10.08 18.24
C TYR A 242 -1.04 -11.38 18.51
N PRO A 243 -0.49 -12.45 19.10
CA PRO A 243 -1.29 -13.64 19.37
C PRO A 243 -2.54 -13.36 20.22
N THR A 244 -2.40 -12.52 21.24
CA THR A 244 -3.52 -12.12 22.09
C THR A 244 -4.42 -11.08 21.41
N HIS A 245 -3.81 -10.12 20.72
CA HIS A 245 -4.51 -9.10 19.94
C HIS A 245 -5.40 -9.74 18.86
N ASP A 246 -4.86 -10.67 18.09
CA ASP A 246 -5.58 -11.32 17.00
C ASP A 246 -6.73 -12.19 17.50
N GLU A 247 -6.57 -12.82 18.67
CA GLU A 247 -7.67 -13.53 19.32
C GLU A 247 -8.81 -12.57 19.68
N TYR A 248 -8.48 -11.41 20.24
CA TYR A 248 -9.47 -10.39 20.56
C TYR A 248 -10.15 -9.84 19.31
N CYS A 249 -9.39 -9.50 18.28
CA CYS A 249 -9.93 -9.02 17.01
C CYS A 249 -10.84 -10.05 16.32
N ARG A 250 -10.48 -11.33 16.37
CA ARG A 250 -11.32 -12.41 15.83
C ARG A 250 -12.64 -12.51 16.56
N THR A 251 -12.61 -12.42 17.89
CA THR A 251 -13.84 -12.49 18.69
C THR A 251 -14.71 -11.26 18.46
N GLU A 252 -14.11 -10.07 18.42
CA GLU A 252 -14.81 -8.81 18.12
C GLU A 252 -15.43 -8.85 16.72
N GLY A 253 -14.70 -9.33 15.72
CA GLY A 253 -15.21 -9.49 14.35
C GLY A 253 -16.40 -10.47 14.28
N ASN A 254 -16.39 -11.56 15.05
CA ASN A 254 -17.53 -12.47 15.15
C ASN A 254 -18.75 -11.79 15.81
N LEU A 255 -18.53 -10.95 16.84
CA LEU A 255 -19.60 -10.16 17.44
C LEU A 255 -20.17 -9.11 16.48
N MET A 256 -19.31 -8.45 15.69
CA MET A 256 -19.77 -7.53 14.63
C MET A 256 -20.66 -8.27 13.61
N LEU A 257 -20.27 -9.46 13.17
CA LEU A 257 -21.09 -10.29 12.27
C LEU A 257 -22.41 -10.70 12.92
N ALA A 258 -22.41 -11.07 14.20
CA ALA A 258 -23.61 -11.40 14.95
C ALA A 258 -24.54 -10.18 15.10
N GLN A 259 -23.96 -8.99 15.31
CA GLN A 259 -24.71 -7.73 15.38
C GLN A 259 -25.39 -7.41 14.05
N LEU A 260 -24.70 -7.56 12.93
CA LEU A 260 -25.29 -7.38 11.59
C LEU A 260 -26.42 -8.36 11.29
N ARG A 261 -26.47 -9.53 11.97
CA ARG A 261 -27.58 -10.48 11.90
C ARG A 261 -28.68 -10.23 12.93
N GLY A 262 -28.50 -9.23 13.82
CA GLY A 262 -29.45 -8.90 14.88
C GLY A 262 -29.39 -9.86 16.09
N GLU A 263 -28.35 -10.65 16.23
CA GLU A 263 -28.18 -11.65 17.32
C GLU A 263 -27.63 -11.01 18.61
N VAL A 264 -26.89 -9.92 18.49
CA VAL A 264 -26.35 -9.10 19.60
C VAL A 264 -26.55 -7.62 19.31
N THR A 265 -26.45 -6.79 20.35
CA THR A 265 -26.55 -5.34 20.25
C THR A 265 -25.19 -4.68 19.92
N LEU A 266 -25.23 -3.45 19.42
CA LEU A 266 -24.03 -2.65 19.21
C LEU A 266 -23.28 -2.37 20.52
N ASP A 267 -24.01 -2.17 21.64
CA ASP A 267 -23.43 -1.96 22.96
C ASP A 267 -22.63 -3.19 23.44
N GLU A 268 -23.09 -4.41 23.14
CA GLU A 268 -22.35 -5.63 23.47
C GLU A 268 -21.06 -5.74 22.67
N VAL A 269 -21.06 -5.37 21.38
CA VAL A 269 -19.84 -5.30 20.55
C VAL A 269 -18.86 -4.30 21.14
N ASN A 270 -19.30 -3.07 21.42
CA ASN A 270 -18.47 -2.01 21.93
C ASN A 270 -17.91 -2.33 23.34
N ALA A 271 -18.71 -2.92 24.20
CA ALA A 271 -18.29 -3.33 25.54
C ALA A 271 -17.20 -4.43 25.54
N TYR A 272 -17.21 -5.31 24.52
CA TYR A 272 -16.21 -6.36 24.42
C TYR A 272 -14.82 -5.79 24.05
N GLY A 273 -14.73 -4.96 23.01
CA GLY A 273 -13.47 -4.47 22.45
C GLY A 273 -12.72 -3.53 23.39
N ARG A 274 -13.43 -2.53 23.92
CA ARG A 274 -12.85 -1.42 24.69
C ARG A 274 -11.95 -1.87 25.85
N LYS A 275 -12.47 -2.63 26.79
CA LYS A 275 -11.73 -2.98 28.03
C LYS A 275 -10.53 -3.90 27.82
N ARG A 276 -10.60 -4.79 26.83
CA ARG A 276 -9.56 -5.81 26.61
C ARG A 276 -8.39 -5.26 25.85
N LEU A 277 -8.66 -4.53 24.78
CA LEU A 277 -7.63 -3.88 23.99
C LEU A 277 -6.90 -2.80 24.80
N GLU A 278 -7.60 -1.94 25.55
CA GLU A 278 -6.98 -0.96 26.44
C GLU A 278 -6.00 -1.62 27.43
N LYS A 279 -6.42 -2.71 28.07
CA LYS A 279 -5.54 -3.44 29.00
C LYS A 279 -4.31 -4.03 28.31
N LEU A 280 -4.50 -4.56 27.10
CA LEU A 280 -3.42 -5.12 26.28
C LEU A 280 -2.45 -4.02 25.86
N PHE A 281 -2.95 -2.91 25.30
CA PHE A 281 -2.15 -1.77 24.90
C PHE A 281 -1.36 -1.17 26.07
N LYS A 282 -2.02 -0.97 27.21
CA LYS A 282 -1.35 -0.49 28.43
C LYS A 282 -0.21 -1.40 28.90
N LYS A 283 -0.36 -2.70 28.72
CA LYS A 283 0.70 -3.67 29.09
C LYS A 283 1.95 -3.54 28.22
N PHE A 284 1.82 -3.21 26.93
CA PHE A 284 2.92 -3.23 25.96
C PHE A 284 3.45 -1.84 25.59
N PHE A 285 2.63 -0.81 25.71
CA PHE A 285 2.97 0.54 25.23
C PHE A 285 2.87 1.62 26.34
N GLY A 286 2.42 1.28 27.51
CA GLY A 286 2.35 2.16 28.68
C GLY A 286 1.00 2.81 28.78
#